data_f56e271a8cb28d0f5125e4b2db56b1dc
#
_entry.id   f56e271a8cb28d0f5125e4b2db56b1dc
#
_cell.length_a   1.000
_cell.length_b   1.000
_cell.length_c   1.000
_cell.angle_alpha   90.00
_cell.angle_beta   90.00
_cell.angle_gamma   90.00
#
_symmetry.space_group_name_H-M   'P 1'
#
loop_
_entity.id
_entity.type
_entity.pdbx_description
1 polymer ?
#
loop_
_entity_poly.entity_id
_entity_poly.type
_entity_poly.pdbx_seq_one_letter_code
_entity_poly.pdbx_strand_id
1 'polypeptide(L)'
;MSRLIGAVAKRNIVMLLLTAAAAAGAYADDASFTSHAGVGSMTGAEIYDHICLGCHMPGGQGAVGAGSYPKLAANKKLVSWEYVALTVLNGRNGMPPFGLPAHQAMGTRAAYLSDAQVADVVNYVRSHFDNHFKSDVTAKQVAALPHPPAALMGRQ
;
A
#
# COMPACT_ATOMS: atom_id res chain seq x y z
N MET A 1 38.67 -51.80 -35.43
CA MET A 1 37.89 -50.56 -35.59
C MET A 1 36.73 -50.42 -34.60
N SER A 2 36.59 -51.30 -33.57
CA SER A 2 35.36 -51.32 -32.72
C SER A 2 35.49 -50.72 -31.31
N ARG A 3 36.63 -50.11 -30.95
CA ARG A 3 36.87 -49.59 -29.58
C ARG A 3 36.78 -48.05 -29.46
N LEU A 4 36.73 -47.35 -30.57
CA LEU A 4 36.68 -45.89 -30.57
C LEU A 4 35.24 -45.30 -30.52
N ILE A 5 34.22 -46.06 -30.90
CA ILE A 5 32.83 -45.59 -30.92
C ILE A 5 32.22 -45.55 -29.52
N GLY A 6 32.66 -46.40 -28.61
CA GLY A 6 32.12 -46.47 -27.24
C GLY A 6 32.53 -45.30 -26.32
N ALA A 7 33.66 -44.65 -26.58
CA ALA A 7 34.16 -43.58 -25.73
C ALA A 7 33.51 -42.20 -26.02
N VAL A 8 33.12 -41.96 -27.29
CA VAL A 8 32.49 -40.71 -27.69
C VAL A 8 31.01 -40.64 -27.22
N ALA A 9 30.31 -41.77 -27.26
CA ALA A 9 28.90 -41.84 -26.83
C ALA A 9 28.74 -41.59 -25.31
N LYS A 10 29.65 -42.10 -24.48
CA LYS A 10 29.61 -41.88 -23.01
C LYS A 10 29.90 -40.43 -22.61
N ARG A 11 30.74 -39.74 -23.37
CA ARG A 11 31.12 -38.33 -23.05
C ARG A 11 30.00 -37.36 -23.38
N ASN A 12 29.21 -37.64 -24.40
CA ASN A 12 28.08 -36.78 -24.79
C ASN A 12 26.85 -36.96 -23.89
N ILE A 13 26.65 -38.14 -23.29
CA ILE A 13 25.54 -38.40 -22.36
C ILE A 13 25.81 -37.70 -21.01
N VAL A 14 27.05 -37.67 -20.53
CA VAL A 14 27.41 -36.99 -19.29
C VAL A 14 27.30 -35.47 -19.43
N MET A 15 27.61 -34.95 -20.63
CA MET A 15 27.50 -33.49 -20.88
C MET A 15 26.06 -33.02 -21.07
N LEU A 16 25.14 -33.89 -21.48
CA LEU A 16 23.72 -33.55 -21.65
C LEU A 16 22.95 -33.56 -20.33
N LEU A 17 23.45 -34.22 -19.29
CA LEU A 17 22.80 -34.30 -17.97
C LEU A 17 23.20 -33.15 -17.01
N LEU A 18 24.25 -32.39 -17.34
CA LEU A 18 24.67 -31.24 -16.52
C LEU A 18 24.06 -29.92 -16.88
N THR A 19 23.29 -29.81 -17.98
CA THR A 19 22.68 -28.54 -18.41
C THR A 19 21.19 -28.39 -18.03
N ALA A 20 20.58 -29.40 -17.39
CA ALA A 20 19.16 -29.37 -17.01
C ALA A 20 18.89 -28.89 -15.57
N ALA A 21 19.92 -28.52 -14.80
CA ALA A 21 19.76 -28.16 -13.38
C ALA A 21 19.79 -26.65 -13.08
N ALA A 22 19.71 -25.76 -14.08
CA ALA A 22 19.87 -24.32 -13.88
C ALA A 22 18.64 -23.46 -14.24
N ALA A 23 17.44 -24.02 -14.29
CA ALA A 23 16.23 -23.28 -14.61
C ALA A 23 15.11 -23.43 -13.56
N ALA A 24 15.46 -23.75 -12.30
CA ALA A 24 14.53 -23.66 -11.17
C ALA A 24 14.91 -22.45 -10.29
N GLY A 25 15.01 -21.27 -10.90
CA GLY A 25 15.33 -20.00 -10.28
C GLY A 25 14.12 -19.09 -10.25
N ALA A 26 13.55 -18.94 -9.06
CA ALA A 26 12.89 -17.74 -8.56
C ALA A 26 11.62 -17.27 -9.32
N TYR A 27 10.56 -18.02 -9.23
CA TYR A 27 9.28 -17.37 -8.99
C TYR A 27 9.11 -17.29 -7.46
N ALA A 28 9.83 -16.39 -6.83
CA ALA A 28 9.44 -15.88 -5.55
C ALA A 28 8.19 -15.02 -5.83
N ASP A 29 7.04 -15.68 -5.78
CA ASP A 29 5.75 -15.03 -5.72
C ASP A 29 5.77 -14.24 -4.41
N ASP A 30 5.96 -12.93 -4.52
CA ASP A 30 5.92 -12.02 -3.37
C ASP A 30 4.47 -11.88 -2.91
N ALA A 31 3.94 -12.98 -2.36
CA ALA A 31 2.64 -13.04 -1.71
C ALA A 31 2.67 -12.40 -0.32
N SER A 32 3.57 -11.44 -0.08
CA SER A 32 3.69 -10.69 1.17
C SER A 32 2.69 -9.54 1.32
N PHE A 33 1.59 -9.54 0.60
CA PHE A 33 0.58 -8.47 0.67
C PHE A 33 -0.23 -8.45 1.98
N THR A 34 -0.08 -9.44 2.85
CA THR A 34 -0.86 -9.56 4.09
C THR A 34 -0.07 -9.40 5.38
N SER A 35 1.24 -9.17 5.31
CA SER A 35 2.02 -8.86 6.50
C SER A 35 2.06 -7.35 6.73
N HIS A 36 1.84 -6.90 7.94
CA HIS A 36 1.99 -5.51 8.38
C HIS A 36 3.35 -4.88 8.03
N ALA A 37 4.33 -5.70 7.66
CA ALA A 37 5.63 -5.29 7.13
C ALA A 37 5.53 -4.65 5.73
N GLY A 38 4.55 -5.02 4.90
CA GLY A 38 4.37 -4.47 3.56
C GLY A 38 3.92 -3.00 3.55
N VAL A 39 3.15 -2.58 4.56
CA VAL A 39 2.70 -1.18 4.69
C VAL A 39 3.81 -0.29 5.29
N GLY A 40 4.74 -0.87 6.07
CA GLY A 40 5.75 -0.14 6.84
C GLY A 40 6.72 0.73 6.03
N SER A 41 6.92 0.43 4.74
CA SER A 41 7.84 1.15 3.85
C SER A 41 7.15 1.89 2.69
N MET A 42 5.82 1.88 2.63
CA MET A 42 5.08 2.51 1.52
C MET A 42 5.20 4.02 1.53
N THR A 43 5.46 4.58 0.36
CA THR A 43 5.38 6.02 0.07
C THR A 43 3.93 6.49 0.06
N GLY A 44 3.69 7.80 0.11
CA GLY A 44 2.34 8.37 0.02
C GLY A 44 1.60 7.99 -1.28
N ALA A 45 2.32 7.85 -2.39
CA ALA A 45 1.78 7.37 -3.67
C ALA A 45 1.33 5.91 -3.57
N GLU A 46 2.18 5.02 -3.04
CA GLU A 46 1.86 3.61 -2.87
C GLU A 46 0.71 3.39 -1.89
N ILE A 47 0.66 4.15 -0.79
CA ILE A 47 -0.48 4.13 0.14
C ILE A 47 -1.77 4.53 -0.58
N TYR A 48 -1.72 5.57 -1.42
CA TYR A 48 -2.88 5.96 -2.20
C TYR A 48 -3.33 4.85 -3.15
N ASP A 49 -2.42 4.29 -3.92
CA ASP A 49 -2.70 3.28 -4.94
C ASP A 49 -3.22 1.96 -4.36
N HIS A 50 -2.72 1.56 -3.20
CA HIS A 50 -3.11 0.28 -2.60
C HIS A 50 -4.29 0.37 -1.62
N ILE A 51 -4.51 1.54 -1.00
CA ILE A 51 -5.51 1.68 0.06
C ILE A 51 -6.64 2.65 -0.35
N CYS A 52 -6.29 3.84 -0.86
CA CYS A 52 -7.26 4.91 -1.06
C CYS A 52 -7.97 4.82 -2.42
N LEU A 53 -7.26 4.35 -3.45
CA LEU A 53 -7.71 4.27 -4.84
C LEU A 53 -9.01 3.48 -4.99
N GLY A 54 -9.22 2.42 -4.21
CA GLY A 54 -10.42 1.59 -4.27
C GLY A 54 -11.73 2.37 -4.07
N CYS A 55 -11.67 3.48 -3.32
CA CYS A 55 -12.80 4.38 -3.09
C CYS A 55 -12.66 5.70 -3.86
N HIS A 56 -11.46 6.29 -3.88
CA HIS A 56 -11.25 7.63 -4.44
C HIS A 56 -10.89 7.63 -5.92
N MET A 57 -10.73 6.47 -6.56
CA MET A 57 -10.40 6.23 -7.97
C MET A 57 -8.99 6.72 -8.37
N PRO A 58 -8.40 6.21 -9.47
CA PRO A 58 -6.98 6.46 -9.83
C PRO A 58 -6.58 7.92 -9.93
N GLY A 59 -7.45 8.78 -10.43
CA GLY A 59 -7.20 10.23 -10.57
C GLY A 59 -7.80 11.06 -9.43
N GLY A 60 -8.20 10.46 -8.32
CA GLY A 60 -8.84 11.20 -7.22
C GLY A 60 -10.21 11.78 -7.58
N GLN A 61 -10.86 11.31 -8.65
CA GLN A 61 -12.13 11.86 -9.12
C GLN A 61 -13.33 11.46 -8.25
N GLY A 62 -13.14 10.51 -7.33
CA GLY A 62 -14.23 9.96 -6.53
C GLY A 62 -15.22 9.16 -7.37
N ALA A 63 -16.28 8.67 -6.73
CA ALA A 63 -17.33 7.92 -7.41
C ALA A 63 -18.69 8.14 -6.77
N VAL A 64 -19.75 7.95 -7.56
CA VAL A 64 -21.15 7.92 -7.13
C VAL A 64 -21.79 6.67 -7.69
N GLY A 65 -22.46 5.90 -6.83
CA GLY A 65 -23.09 4.63 -7.22
C GLY A 65 -23.67 3.95 -5.99
N ALA A 66 -23.24 2.73 -5.70
CA ALA A 66 -23.62 2.02 -4.46
C ALA A 66 -23.13 2.74 -3.18
N GLY A 67 -22.20 3.68 -3.32
CA GLY A 67 -21.73 4.61 -2.30
C GLY A 67 -21.41 5.96 -2.92
N SER A 68 -21.10 6.95 -2.07
CA SER A 68 -20.64 8.27 -2.50
C SER A 68 -19.24 8.50 -1.92
N TYR A 69 -18.26 8.56 -2.82
CA TYR A 69 -16.85 8.75 -2.48
C TYR A 69 -16.41 10.13 -2.95
N PRO A 70 -15.93 11.01 -2.05
CA PRO A 70 -15.67 12.40 -2.40
C PRO A 70 -14.50 12.50 -3.39
N LYS A 71 -14.65 13.47 -4.30
CA LYS A 71 -13.59 13.88 -5.21
C LYS A 71 -12.45 14.52 -4.42
N LEU A 72 -11.22 14.04 -4.64
CA LEU A 72 -9.98 14.62 -4.12
C LEU A 72 -9.34 15.55 -5.16
N ALA A 73 -9.55 15.31 -6.46
CA ALA A 73 -8.98 16.09 -7.54
C ALA A 73 -9.51 17.55 -7.53
N ALA A 74 -8.61 18.51 -7.64
CA ALA A 74 -8.90 19.95 -7.64
C ALA A 74 -9.81 20.36 -6.46
N ASN A 75 -9.57 19.79 -5.28
CA ASN A 75 -10.45 19.96 -4.11
C ASN A 75 -9.89 21.01 -3.14
N LYS A 76 -10.50 22.20 -3.14
CA LYS A 76 -10.09 23.31 -2.28
C LYS A 76 -10.12 23.01 -0.78
N LYS A 77 -10.89 21.99 -0.32
CA LYS A 77 -10.94 21.60 1.09
C LYS A 77 -9.62 20.97 1.57
N LEU A 78 -8.78 20.48 0.65
CA LEU A 78 -7.48 19.92 0.98
C LEU A 78 -6.43 20.97 1.34
N VAL A 79 -6.77 22.26 1.33
CA VAL A 79 -5.91 23.35 1.81
C VAL A 79 -5.53 23.17 3.28
N SER A 80 -6.44 22.70 4.13
CA SER A 80 -6.11 22.34 5.52
C SER A 80 -5.58 20.92 5.57
N TRP A 81 -4.29 20.79 5.84
CA TRP A 81 -3.65 19.49 6.05
C TRP A 81 -4.20 18.78 7.30
N GLU A 82 -4.54 19.53 8.35
CA GLU A 82 -5.12 19.03 9.59
C GLU A 82 -6.47 18.35 9.32
N TYR A 83 -7.29 18.96 8.50
CA TYR A 83 -8.57 18.38 8.10
C TYR A 83 -8.38 17.07 7.36
N VAL A 84 -7.41 17.01 6.45
CA VAL A 84 -7.11 15.77 5.69
C VAL A 84 -6.57 14.70 6.63
N ALA A 85 -5.57 15.03 7.45
CA ALA A 85 -4.97 14.11 8.40
C ALA A 85 -5.99 13.56 9.42
N LEU A 86 -6.81 14.42 10.02
CA LEU A 86 -7.88 14.00 10.93
C LEU A 86 -8.91 13.11 10.25
N THR A 87 -9.22 13.36 8.98
CA THR A 87 -10.13 12.50 8.20
C THR A 87 -9.52 11.12 7.97
N VAL A 88 -8.23 11.04 7.66
CA VAL A 88 -7.52 9.76 7.49
C VAL A 88 -7.41 9.03 8.83
N LEU A 89 -7.00 9.72 9.89
CA LEU A 89 -6.84 9.12 11.23
C LEU A 89 -8.15 8.55 11.77
N ASN A 90 -9.21 9.35 11.76
CA ASN A 90 -10.45 9.07 12.50
C ASN A 90 -11.58 8.53 11.62
N GLY A 91 -11.41 8.54 10.30
CA GLY A 91 -12.48 8.21 9.37
C GLY A 91 -13.58 9.28 9.32
N ARG A 92 -14.47 9.18 8.32
CA ARG A 92 -15.64 10.07 8.20
C ARG A 92 -16.66 9.56 7.18
N ASN A 93 -17.95 9.56 7.51
CA ASN A 93 -19.05 9.30 6.57
C ASN A 93 -18.84 8.00 5.75
N GLY A 94 -18.50 6.90 6.41
CA GLY A 94 -18.22 5.62 5.75
C GLY A 94 -16.75 5.40 5.34
N MET A 95 -15.90 6.42 5.39
CA MET A 95 -14.45 6.23 5.30
C MET A 95 -13.95 5.64 6.63
N PRO A 96 -13.27 4.49 6.62
CA PRO A 96 -12.78 3.88 7.86
C PRO A 96 -11.66 4.69 8.50
N PRO A 97 -11.42 4.57 9.83
CA PRO A 97 -10.28 5.15 10.50
C PRO A 97 -9.01 4.36 10.21
N PHE A 98 -7.96 5.02 9.77
CA PHE A 98 -6.65 4.41 9.51
C PHE A 98 -5.63 4.66 10.64
N GLY A 99 -5.95 5.52 11.61
CA GLY A 99 -5.10 5.80 12.77
C GLY A 99 -5.31 4.85 13.95
N LEU A 100 -6.10 3.79 13.82
CA LEU A 100 -6.28 2.79 14.87
C LEU A 100 -4.99 1.97 15.04
N PRO A 101 -4.54 1.70 16.28
CA PRO A 101 -3.39 0.82 16.51
C PRO A 101 -3.55 -0.54 15.81
N ALA A 102 -2.46 -1.09 15.28
CA ALA A 102 -2.47 -2.31 14.48
C ALA A 102 -3.22 -3.48 15.13
N HIS A 103 -3.07 -3.69 16.46
CA HIS A 103 -3.77 -4.74 17.19
C HIS A 103 -5.29 -4.54 17.26
N GLN A 104 -5.78 -3.32 17.04
CA GLN A 104 -7.21 -2.99 17.01
C GLN A 104 -7.74 -2.98 15.57
N ALA A 105 -6.89 -2.69 14.59
CA ALA A 105 -7.24 -2.74 13.18
C ALA A 105 -7.51 -4.18 12.69
N MET A 106 -6.98 -5.20 13.37
CA MET A 106 -7.14 -6.62 12.99
C MET A 106 -8.60 -7.11 12.96
N GLY A 107 -9.52 -6.45 13.66
CA GLY A 107 -10.95 -6.74 13.62
C GLY A 107 -11.73 -5.91 12.61
N THR A 108 -11.09 -4.96 11.95
CA THR A 108 -11.70 -4.07 10.95
C THR A 108 -11.09 -4.35 9.57
N ARG A 109 -11.82 -3.97 8.51
CA ARG A 109 -11.28 -4.02 7.14
C ARG A 109 -10.34 -2.85 6.82
N ALA A 110 -10.01 -2.02 7.82
CA ALA A 110 -9.13 -0.88 7.66
C ALA A 110 -7.68 -1.29 7.85
N ALA A 111 -6.80 -0.81 6.97
CA ALA A 111 -5.36 -0.87 7.20
C ALA A 111 -4.97 0.10 8.33
N TYR A 112 -3.93 -0.22 9.09
CA TYR A 112 -3.31 0.72 10.02
C TYR A 112 -2.23 1.53 9.30
N LEU A 113 -2.26 2.85 9.47
CA LEU A 113 -1.22 3.76 9.03
C LEU A 113 -0.56 4.44 10.23
N SER A 114 0.77 4.43 10.26
CA SER A 114 1.54 5.22 11.22
C SER A 114 1.43 6.71 10.93
N ASP A 115 1.78 7.57 11.90
CA ASP A 115 1.76 9.03 11.71
C ASP A 115 2.65 9.49 10.54
N ALA A 116 3.76 8.80 10.30
CA ALA A 116 4.62 9.06 9.14
C ALA A 116 3.88 8.76 7.84
N GLN A 117 3.22 7.63 7.76
CA GLN A 117 2.46 7.22 6.58
C GLN A 117 1.23 8.09 6.33
N VAL A 118 0.57 8.53 7.40
CA VAL A 118 -0.51 9.53 7.29
C VAL A 118 0.04 10.84 6.74
N ALA A 119 1.20 11.31 7.23
CA ALA A 119 1.86 12.51 6.70
C ALA A 119 2.18 12.35 5.21
N ASP A 120 2.73 11.20 4.80
CA ASP A 120 3.12 10.93 3.42
C ASP A 120 1.91 10.91 2.47
N VAL A 121 0.82 10.23 2.81
CA VAL A 121 -0.38 10.20 1.96
C VAL A 121 -1.10 11.54 1.95
N VAL A 122 -1.11 12.29 3.06
CA VAL A 122 -1.65 13.67 3.12
C VAL A 122 -0.87 14.59 2.19
N ASN A 123 0.46 14.54 2.22
CA ASN A 123 1.32 15.30 1.31
C ASN A 123 1.06 14.92 -0.14
N TYR A 124 0.92 13.62 -0.43
CA TYR A 124 0.65 13.12 -1.77
C TYR A 124 -0.67 13.67 -2.32
N VAL A 125 -1.79 13.48 -1.64
CA VAL A 125 -3.10 13.91 -2.15
C VAL A 125 -3.24 15.43 -2.24
N ARG A 126 -2.51 16.19 -1.42
CA ARG A 126 -2.50 17.64 -1.45
C ARG A 126 -1.66 18.24 -2.57
N SER A 127 -0.74 17.51 -3.14
CA SER A 127 0.14 17.96 -4.22
C SER A 127 -0.14 17.29 -5.58
N HIS A 128 -1.05 16.30 -5.62
CA HIS A 128 -1.42 15.56 -6.83
C HIS A 128 -2.88 15.78 -7.19
N PHE A 129 -3.31 15.23 -8.31
CA PHE A 129 -4.69 15.30 -8.78
C PHE A 129 -5.18 16.74 -8.98
N ASP A 130 -4.38 17.57 -9.66
CA ASP A 130 -4.62 19.01 -9.86
C ASP A 130 -4.71 19.83 -8.55
N ASN A 131 -4.22 19.28 -7.44
CA ASN A 131 -3.99 20.03 -6.22
C ASN A 131 -2.53 20.51 -6.19
N HIS A 132 -2.33 21.75 -5.70
CA HIS A 132 -1.01 22.39 -5.65
C HIS A 132 -0.72 22.96 -4.25
N PHE A 133 -1.18 22.26 -3.21
CA PHE A 133 -0.92 22.67 -1.85
C PHE A 133 0.46 22.21 -1.39
N LYS A 134 1.01 22.89 -0.39
CA LYS A 134 2.31 22.60 0.17
C LYS A 134 2.37 21.17 0.77
N SER A 135 3.44 20.44 0.47
CA SER A 135 3.66 19.04 0.86
C SER A 135 4.76 18.96 1.93
N ASP A 136 4.52 19.57 3.09
CA ASP A 136 5.48 19.70 4.18
C ASP A 136 4.95 19.21 5.53
N VAL A 137 3.89 18.43 5.51
CA VAL A 137 3.33 17.79 6.71
C VAL A 137 4.30 16.72 7.20
N THR A 138 4.58 16.74 8.49
CA THR A 138 5.52 15.83 9.16
C THR A 138 4.81 14.85 10.07
N ALA A 139 5.43 13.69 10.33
CA ALA A 139 4.93 12.72 11.31
C ALA A 139 4.70 13.34 12.69
N LYS A 140 5.56 14.26 13.12
CA LYS A 140 5.43 14.97 14.41
C LYS A 140 4.15 15.82 14.49
N GLN A 141 3.79 16.47 13.38
CA GLN A 141 2.55 17.25 13.31
C GLN A 141 1.32 16.35 13.34
N VAL A 142 1.36 15.22 12.64
CA VAL A 142 0.27 14.22 12.67
C VAL A 142 0.13 13.61 14.07
N ALA A 143 1.23 13.23 14.72
CA ALA A 143 1.24 12.68 16.09
C ALA A 143 0.62 13.63 17.13
N ALA A 144 0.62 14.94 16.88
CA ALA A 144 0.01 15.93 17.75
C ALA A 144 -1.52 16.07 17.59
N LEU A 145 -2.10 15.46 16.56
CA LEU A 145 -3.53 15.47 16.32
C LEU A 145 -4.27 14.44 17.18
N PRO A 146 -5.57 14.64 17.46
CA PRO A 146 -6.40 13.63 18.10
C PRO A 146 -6.49 12.35 17.26
N HIS A 147 -6.11 11.23 17.87
CA HIS A 147 -6.24 9.88 17.30
C HIS A 147 -7.55 9.22 17.73
N PRO A 148 -8.06 8.23 16.98
CA PRO A 148 -9.26 7.54 17.36
C PRO A 148 -9.06 6.82 18.71
N PRO A 149 -10.02 6.96 19.66
CA PRO A 149 -9.92 6.29 20.96
C PRO A 149 -10.03 4.77 20.79
N ALA A 150 -9.23 4.03 21.55
CA ALA A 150 -9.20 2.56 21.54
C ALA A 150 -10.58 1.90 21.80
N ALA A 151 -11.52 2.61 22.39
CA ALA A 151 -12.82 2.10 22.80
C ALA A 151 -13.91 2.09 21.71
N LEU A 152 -13.65 2.58 20.49
CA LEU A 152 -14.68 2.64 19.43
C LEU A 152 -14.98 1.29 18.76
N MET A 153 -14.31 0.21 19.14
CA MET A 153 -14.38 -1.12 18.52
C MET A 153 -15.50 -2.03 19.03
N GLY A 154 -16.30 -1.59 20.00
CA GLY A 154 -17.38 -2.40 20.61
C GLY A 154 -18.80 -2.09 20.11
N ARG A 155 -18.98 -1.25 19.09
CA ARG A 155 -20.30 -0.79 18.64
C ARG A 155 -20.43 -0.87 17.12
N GLN A 156 -20.40 -2.07 16.58
CA GLN A 156 -20.94 -2.36 15.25
C GLN A 156 -21.88 -3.54 15.36
#